data_2dd7f187c462985d26c387db6984b2dd
#
_entry.id   2dd7f187c462985d26c387db6984b2dd
#
_cell.length_a   1.000
_cell.length_b   1.000
_cell.length_c   1.000
_cell.angle_alpha   90.00
_cell.angle_beta   90.00
_cell.angle_gamma   90.00
#
_symmetry.space_group_name_H-M   'P 1'
#
loop_
_entity.id
_entity.type
_entity.pdbx_description
1 polymer ?
#
loop_
_entity_poly.entity_id
_entity_poly.type
_entity_poly.pdbx_seq_one_letter_code
_entity_poly.pdbx_strand_id
1 'polypeptide(L)'
;MSKWATHAGGGDRKPTLLFVDYEVPQYDLYAGSRTNFMYLQLLAGMGLNVKFLPADFLRVEPYSSELNELGIETLDGPWFKENWEQWLTDNGQGIDYVFFNKPESATEFMTAIRNCTRAAIIYQCHDLHYLRLSRKAQVENDPAIQEEADRYEQMEDHIFSNSDVLLTFSQVEEKILREKFPNKKVFTVPLFFYQDLPHPDRDFSKRKGLLFVGACSHKPNRDAIAWFCDEVLPLVHRQIPEAVLNVVGAHAPAEITALDSDRVRIIGRVSDGELQVLYDSTKLVVVPTRYGAGVKGKVIEALYQGVPIVSTTIGLEGIVDVESLATPKDEAAGFAE
;
A
#
# COMPACT_ATOMS: atom_id res chain seq x y z
N MET A 1 0.62 -14.76 -25.35
CA MET A 1 0.80 -16.01 -24.58
C MET A 1 2.28 -16.17 -24.32
N SER A 2 2.73 -15.85 -23.12
CA SER A 2 4.14 -15.63 -22.80
C SER A 2 4.85 -16.92 -22.39
N LYS A 3 6.17 -16.95 -22.63
CA LYS A 3 7.13 -18.02 -22.37
C LYS A 3 7.28 -18.49 -20.91
N TRP A 4 6.38 -18.10 -20.01
CA TRP A 4 6.42 -18.44 -18.58
C TRP A 4 5.78 -19.80 -18.24
N ALA A 5 5.04 -20.41 -19.19
CA ALA A 5 4.36 -21.70 -19.00
C ALA A 5 5.24 -22.94 -19.21
N THR A 6 6.54 -22.83 -19.49
CA THR A 6 7.38 -23.93 -19.95
C THR A 6 8.41 -24.46 -18.93
N HIS A 7 8.26 -24.18 -17.64
CA HIS A 7 9.05 -24.84 -16.58
C HIS A 7 8.19 -25.64 -15.60
N ALA A 8 6.99 -26.04 -15.99
CA ALA A 8 6.27 -27.10 -15.30
C ALA A 8 6.93 -28.44 -15.69
N GLY A 9 7.84 -28.92 -14.87
CA GLY A 9 8.30 -30.29 -14.90
C GLY A 9 7.08 -31.22 -14.84
N GLY A 10 7.01 -32.18 -15.74
CA GLY A 10 5.85 -33.02 -16.04
C GLY A 10 5.21 -33.67 -14.81
N GLY A 11 4.01 -33.24 -14.49
CA GLY A 11 3.12 -33.79 -13.48
C GLY A 11 1.93 -32.85 -13.28
N ASP A 12 0.76 -33.39 -13.02
CA ASP A 12 -0.53 -32.72 -12.78
C ASP A 12 -0.55 -31.82 -11.49
N ARG A 13 0.61 -31.53 -10.87
CA ARG A 13 0.71 -30.75 -9.61
C ARG A 13 0.61 -29.25 -9.89
N LYS A 14 -0.34 -28.59 -9.24
CA LYS A 14 -0.40 -27.12 -9.21
C LYS A 14 0.87 -26.56 -8.55
N PRO A 15 1.51 -25.50 -9.12
CA PRO A 15 2.64 -24.85 -8.46
C PRO A 15 2.23 -24.30 -7.09
N THR A 16 3.11 -24.45 -6.10
CA THR A 16 2.88 -23.97 -4.74
C THR A 16 3.58 -22.64 -4.53
N LEU A 17 2.84 -21.67 -4.03
CA LEU A 17 3.33 -20.34 -3.67
C LEU A 17 3.17 -20.13 -2.17
N LEU A 18 4.25 -19.78 -1.48
CA LEU A 18 4.25 -19.31 -0.11
C LEU A 18 4.24 -17.78 -0.10
N PHE A 19 3.14 -17.19 0.36
CA PHE A 19 3.00 -15.75 0.55
C PHE A 19 3.33 -15.41 2.00
N VAL A 20 4.33 -14.57 2.23
CA VAL A 20 4.80 -14.18 3.56
C VAL A 20 4.52 -12.69 3.78
N ASP A 21 3.73 -12.38 4.79
CA ASP A 21 3.42 -11.00 5.19
C ASP A 21 3.68 -10.81 6.69
N TYR A 22 3.68 -9.57 7.13
CA TYR A 22 3.85 -9.21 8.54
C TYR A 22 2.70 -9.74 9.40
N GLU A 23 1.46 -9.62 8.94
CA GLU A 23 0.23 -10.01 9.61
C GLU A 23 -0.85 -10.47 8.63
N VAL A 24 -1.92 -11.05 9.10
CA VAL A 24 -3.12 -11.35 8.29
C VAL A 24 -3.70 -10.04 7.73
N PRO A 25 -3.96 -9.95 6.40
CA PRO A 25 -4.36 -8.70 5.76
C PRO A 25 -5.77 -8.26 6.16
N GLN A 26 -5.87 -7.27 7.01
CA GLN A 26 -7.10 -6.60 7.41
C GLN A 26 -7.45 -5.54 6.35
N TYR A 27 -8.06 -6.00 5.24
CA TYR A 27 -8.18 -5.25 3.97
C TYR A 27 -9.07 -4.00 4.05
N ASP A 28 -9.93 -3.90 5.06
CA ASP A 28 -10.81 -2.76 5.31
C ASP A 28 -10.21 -1.72 6.26
N LEU A 29 -9.00 -1.96 6.79
CA LEU A 29 -8.31 -1.03 7.69
C LEU A 29 -7.18 -0.26 7.01
N TYR A 30 -6.41 -0.94 6.16
CA TYR A 30 -5.20 -0.38 5.57
C TYR A 30 -5.12 -0.66 4.06
N ALA A 31 -4.72 0.34 3.28
CA ALA A 31 -4.54 0.20 1.83
C ALA A 31 -3.54 -0.91 1.46
N GLY A 32 -2.44 -1.06 2.21
CA GLY A 32 -1.47 -2.13 2.01
C GLY A 32 -2.06 -3.51 2.23
N SER A 33 -2.86 -3.70 3.29
CA SER A 33 -3.55 -4.96 3.56
C SER A 33 -4.60 -5.26 2.48
N ARG A 34 -5.31 -4.24 1.99
CA ARG A 34 -6.24 -4.36 0.84
C ARG A 34 -5.51 -4.85 -0.40
N THR A 35 -4.36 -4.24 -0.72
CA THR A 35 -3.51 -4.68 -1.83
C THR A 35 -3.13 -6.16 -1.69
N ASN A 36 -2.62 -6.56 -0.52
CA ASN A 36 -2.18 -7.93 -0.28
C ASN A 36 -3.31 -8.93 -0.40
N PHE A 37 -4.49 -8.61 0.12
CA PHE A 37 -5.68 -9.44 -0.01
C PHE A 37 -6.09 -9.62 -1.48
N MET A 38 -6.10 -8.53 -2.28
CA MET A 38 -6.39 -8.60 -3.72
C MET A 38 -5.36 -9.43 -4.48
N TYR A 39 -4.07 -9.35 -4.11
CA TYR A 39 -3.03 -10.20 -4.70
C TYR A 39 -3.20 -11.66 -4.32
N LEU A 40 -3.56 -11.97 -3.07
CA LEU A 40 -3.87 -13.34 -2.63
C LEU A 40 -5.05 -13.94 -3.41
N GLN A 41 -6.13 -13.17 -3.59
CA GLN A 41 -7.27 -13.56 -4.42
C GLN A 41 -6.84 -13.83 -5.87
N LEU A 42 -6.05 -12.92 -6.46
CA LEU A 42 -5.54 -13.07 -7.84
C LEU A 42 -4.70 -14.34 -7.98
N LEU A 43 -3.73 -14.56 -7.08
CA LEU A 43 -2.82 -15.70 -7.12
C LEU A 43 -3.57 -17.04 -6.95
N ALA A 44 -4.53 -17.10 -6.03
CA ALA A 44 -5.40 -18.26 -5.88
C ALA A 44 -6.25 -18.50 -7.15
N GLY A 45 -6.79 -17.45 -7.75
CA GLY A 45 -7.56 -17.50 -9.00
C GLY A 45 -6.72 -17.92 -10.22
N MET A 46 -5.40 -17.75 -10.20
CA MET A 46 -4.47 -18.21 -11.24
C MET A 46 -4.23 -19.72 -11.20
N GLY A 47 -4.83 -20.44 -10.25
CA GLY A 47 -4.69 -21.89 -10.11
C GLY A 47 -3.44 -22.33 -9.36
N LEU A 48 -2.80 -21.44 -8.62
CA LEU A 48 -1.71 -21.77 -7.71
C LEU A 48 -2.25 -22.42 -6.42
N ASN A 49 -1.43 -23.29 -5.82
CA ASN A 49 -1.64 -23.73 -4.44
C ASN A 49 -1.01 -22.70 -3.52
N VAL A 50 -1.83 -21.78 -2.98
CA VAL A 50 -1.33 -20.66 -2.17
C VAL A 50 -1.35 -21.03 -0.69
N LYS A 51 -0.21 -20.83 -0.03
CA LYS A 51 -0.05 -20.88 1.43
C LYS A 51 0.28 -19.49 1.92
N PHE A 52 -0.33 -19.07 3.01
CA PHE A 52 -0.12 -17.77 3.62
C PHE A 52 0.55 -17.92 5.00
N LEU A 53 1.68 -17.25 5.19
CA LEU A 53 2.44 -17.22 6.45
C LEU A 53 2.44 -15.80 7.02
N PRO A 54 1.64 -15.51 8.06
CA PRO A 54 1.77 -14.27 8.82
C PRO A 54 2.99 -14.36 9.75
N ALA A 55 3.86 -13.35 9.73
CA ALA A 55 5.08 -13.35 10.53
C ALA A 55 4.81 -13.32 12.05
N ASP A 56 3.70 -12.76 12.47
CA ASP A 56 3.25 -12.78 13.86
C ASP A 56 2.61 -14.11 14.29
N PHE A 57 2.30 -15.00 13.33
CA PHE A 57 1.60 -16.27 13.49
C PHE A 57 0.20 -16.14 14.13
N LEU A 58 -0.38 -14.95 14.12
CA LEU A 58 -1.70 -14.73 14.70
C LEU A 58 -2.81 -15.04 13.69
N ARG A 59 -3.86 -15.68 14.20
CA ARG A 59 -5.11 -15.82 13.50
C ARG A 59 -5.99 -14.60 13.80
N VAL A 60 -6.48 -13.94 12.75
CA VAL A 60 -7.30 -12.72 12.88
C VAL A 60 -8.63 -12.91 12.15
N GLU A 61 -9.72 -13.03 12.90
CA GLU A 61 -11.05 -13.17 12.30
C GLU A 61 -11.69 -11.82 11.98
N PRO A 62 -12.47 -11.72 10.90
CA PRO A 62 -12.89 -12.80 9.99
C PRO A 62 -11.88 -13.12 8.88
N TYR A 63 -10.81 -12.36 8.73
CA TYR A 63 -9.89 -12.35 7.57
C TYR A 63 -9.19 -13.69 7.34
N SER A 64 -8.77 -14.38 8.42
CA SER A 64 -8.16 -15.70 8.30
C SER A 64 -9.13 -16.73 7.74
N SER A 65 -10.39 -16.68 8.17
CA SER A 65 -11.45 -17.56 7.65
C SER A 65 -11.74 -17.26 6.18
N GLU A 66 -11.80 -16.00 5.79
CA GLU A 66 -11.99 -15.60 4.40
C GLU A 66 -10.85 -16.05 3.47
N LEU A 67 -9.59 -16.01 3.93
CA LEU A 67 -8.47 -16.58 3.18
C LEU A 67 -8.66 -18.09 2.97
N ASN A 68 -9.09 -18.82 3.99
CA ASN A 68 -9.35 -20.25 3.89
C ASN A 68 -10.51 -20.56 2.93
N GLU A 69 -11.56 -19.72 2.88
CA GLU A 69 -12.67 -19.84 1.92
C GLU A 69 -12.21 -19.65 0.47
N LEU A 70 -11.17 -18.86 0.25
CA LEU A 70 -10.50 -18.71 -1.06
C LEU A 70 -9.61 -19.92 -1.43
N GLY A 71 -9.52 -20.93 -0.54
CA GLY A 71 -8.64 -22.08 -0.73
C GLY A 71 -7.17 -21.79 -0.41
N ILE A 72 -6.89 -20.73 0.33
CA ILE A 72 -5.55 -20.36 0.79
C ILE A 72 -5.32 -20.99 2.16
N GLU A 73 -4.30 -21.84 2.29
CA GLU A 73 -3.92 -22.43 3.58
C GLU A 73 -3.15 -21.41 4.41
N THR A 74 -3.69 -21.04 5.58
CA THR A 74 -3.01 -20.14 6.53
C THR A 74 -2.11 -20.95 7.49
N LEU A 75 -0.84 -20.54 7.59
CA LEU A 75 0.17 -21.15 8.45
C LEU A 75 0.27 -20.34 9.75
N ASP A 76 -0.83 -20.33 10.50
CA ASP A 76 -1.01 -19.54 11.72
C ASP A 76 -1.15 -20.41 12.99
N GLY A 77 -1.11 -19.76 14.13
CA GLY A 77 -1.32 -20.39 15.43
C GLY A 77 -0.04 -20.83 16.15
N PRO A 78 -0.18 -21.25 17.42
CA PRO A 78 0.97 -21.54 18.29
C PRO A 78 1.90 -22.62 17.77
N TRP A 79 1.33 -23.64 17.11
CA TRP A 79 2.14 -24.72 16.56
C TRP A 79 3.09 -24.19 15.47
N PHE A 80 2.61 -23.40 14.53
CA PHE A 80 3.45 -22.81 13.47
C PHE A 80 4.48 -21.85 14.04
N LYS A 81 4.11 -21.05 15.03
CA LYS A 81 5.04 -20.13 15.71
C LYS A 81 6.24 -20.85 16.29
N GLU A 82 6.05 -22.04 16.85
CA GLU A 82 7.12 -22.83 17.46
C GLU A 82 7.85 -23.75 16.47
N ASN A 83 7.21 -24.13 15.35
CA ASN A 83 7.69 -25.20 14.46
C ASN A 83 7.82 -24.80 12.98
N TRP A 84 7.75 -23.51 12.62
CA TRP A 84 7.76 -23.07 11.22
C TRP A 84 9.06 -23.47 10.48
N GLU A 85 10.23 -23.46 11.13
CA GLU A 85 11.49 -23.90 10.54
C GLU A 85 11.48 -25.40 10.24
N GLN A 86 10.94 -26.22 11.14
CA GLN A 86 10.77 -27.65 10.92
C GLN A 86 9.78 -27.89 9.78
N TRP A 87 8.62 -27.21 9.80
CA TRP A 87 7.65 -27.29 8.71
C TRP A 87 8.27 -26.91 7.36
N LEU A 88 9.09 -25.85 7.33
CA LEU A 88 9.77 -25.40 6.12
C LEU A 88 10.79 -26.45 5.65
N THR A 89 11.51 -27.08 6.56
CA THR A 89 12.46 -28.17 6.26
C THR A 89 11.74 -29.35 5.61
N ASP A 90 10.58 -29.74 6.15
CA ASP A 90 9.81 -30.90 5.68
C ASP A 90 9.07 -30.64 4.37
N ASN A 91 8.62 -29.40 4.13
CA ASN A 91 7.74 -29.03 3.03
C ASN A 91 8.40 -28.15 1.94
N GLY A 92 9.55 -27.54 2.24
CA GLY A 92 10.17 -26.51 1.42
C GLY A 92 10.52 -26.95 -0.01
N GLN A 93 10.86 -28.21 -0.23
CA GLN A 93 11.14 -28.74 -1.56
C GLN A 93 9.87 -28.78 -2.48
N GLY A 94 8.70 -28.69 -1.88
CA GLY A 94 7.42 -28.58 -2.60
C GLY A 94 7.00 -27.16 -2.97
N ILE A 95 7.74 -26.12 -2.52
CA ILE A 95 7.44 -24.71 -2.78
C ILE A 95 8.16 -24.28 -4.06
N ASP A 96 7.41 -23.75 -5.03
CA ASP A 96 7.92 -23.27 -6.31
C ASP A 96 8.21 -21.77 -6.31
N TYR A 97 7.41 -21.00 -5.55
CA TYR A 97 7.52 -19.55 -5.45
C TYR A 97 7.38 -19.10 -4.00
N VAL A 98 8.12 -18.07 -3.63
CA VAL A 98 7.92 -17.34 -2.37
C VAL A 98 7.68 -15.87 -2.70
N PHE A 99 6.67 -15.29 -2.07
CA PHE A 99 6.26 -13.92 -2.28
C PHE A 99 6.35 -13.15 -0.96
N PHE A 100 7.23 -12.16 -0.92
CA PHE A 100 7.39 -11.24 0.20
C PHE A 100 6.87 -9.85 -0.14
N ASN A 101 6.38 -9.11 0.84
CA ASN A 101 5.89 -7.75 0.63
C ASN A 101 6.28 -6.73 1.72
N LYS A 102 6.95 -7.15 2.77
CA LYS A 102 7.44 -6.28 3.86
C LYS A 102 8.90 -6.54 4.15
N PRO A 103 9.72 -5.49 4.37
CA PRO A 103 11.14 -5.67 4.68
C PRO A 103 11.37 -6.50 5.94
N GLU A 104 10.54 -6.29 6.97
CA GLU A 104 10.66 -6.97 8.26
C GLU A 104 10.48 -8.48 8.09
N SER A 105 9.38 -8.92 7.47
CA SER A 105 9.13 -10.34 7.23
C SER A 105 10.14 -10.96 6.27
N ALA A 106 10.58 -10.23 5.24
CA ALA A 106 11.63 -10.72 4.35
C ALA A 106 12.96 -10.92 5.10
N THR A 107 13.34 -9.99 5.97
CA THR A 107 14.57 -10.10 6.77
C THR A 107 14.52 -11.31 7.71
N GLU A 108 13.38 -11.58 8.31
CA GLU A 108 13.19 -12.69 9.24
C GLU A 108 13.27 -14.06 8.56
N PHE A 109 12.54 -14.24 7.44
CA PHE A 109 12.31 -15.57 6.86
C PHE A 109 13.20 -15.90 5.65
N MET A 110 13.75 -14.91 4.94
CA MET A 110 14.40 -15.13 3.64
C MET A 110 15.58 -16.10 3.70
N THR A 111 16.43 -16.01 4.74
CA THR A 111 17.60 -16.87 4.87
C THR A 111 17.21 -18.33 5.06
N ALA A 112 16.24 -18.62 5.94
CA ALA A 112 15.75 -19.97 6.15
C ALA A 112 15.09 -20.54 4.90
N ILE A 113 14.27 -19.72 4.21
CA ILE A 113 13.62 -20.10 2.96
C ILE A 113 14.66 -20.43 1.88
N ARG A 114 15.70 -19.62 1.71
CA ARG A 114 16.78 -19.92 0.75
C ARG A 114 17.52 -21.22 1.07
N ASN A 115 17.68 -21.55 2.35
CA ASN A 115 18.36 -22.78 2.76
C ASN A 115 17.49 -24.04 2.57
N CYS A 116 16.16 -23.91 2.73
CA CYS A 116 15.26 -25.06 2.72
C CYS A 116 14.52 -25.27 1.37
N THR A 117 14.55 -24.27 0.47
CA THR A 117 13.78 -24.31 -0.78
C THR A 117 14.64 -24.03 -2.01
N ARG A 118 14.12 -24.39 -3.19
CA ARG A 118 14.62 -23.92 -4.50
C ARG A 118 13.68 -22.93 -5.15
N ALA A 119 12.74 -22.39 -4.38
CA ALA A 119 11.73 -21.47 -4.84
C ALA A 119 12.32 -20.20 -5.45
N ALA A 120 11.68 -19.69 -6.48
CA ALA A 120 11.97 -18.33 -6.95
C ALA A 120 11.38 -17.32 -5.96
N ILE A 121 12.19 -16.41 -5.46
CA ILE A 121 11.77 -15.37 -4.52
C ILE A 121 11.34 -14.12 -5.28
N ILE A 122 10.10 -13.71 -5.05
CA ILE A 122 9.49 -12.50 -5.57
C ILE A 122 9.34 -11.56 -4.38
N TYR A 123 9.90 -10.36 -4.47
CA TYR A 123 9.68 -9.32 -3.47
C TYR A 123 8.81 -8.21 -4.07
N GLN A 124 7.68 -7.93 -3.44
CA GLN A 124 6.79 -6.83 -3.80
C GLN A 124 7.06 -5.63 -2.90
N CYS A 125 7.69 -4.61 -3.45
CA CYS A 125 7.94 -3.36 -2.78
C CYS A 125 6.66 -2.51 -2.81
N HIS A 126 6.05 -2.29 -1.63
CA HIS A 126 4.90 -1.40 -1.50
C HIS A 126 5.31 0.06 -1.70
N ASP A 127 6.44 0.41 -1.11
CA ASP A 127 7.18 1.65 -1.29
C ASP A 127 8.63 1.44 -0.84
N LEU A 128 9.55 2.25 -1.33
CA LEU A 128 10.92 2.29 -0.86
C LEU A 128 10.96 3.00 0.50
N HIS A 129 11.13 2.22 1.58
CA HIS A 129 11.10 2.75 2.96
C HIS A 129 12.21 3.77 3.20
N TYR A 130 13.43 3.48 2.70
CA TYR A 130 14.53 4.43 2.82
C TYR A 130 14.22 5.76 2.13
N LEU A 131 13.59 5.73 0.95
CA LEU A 131 13.24 6.94 0.19
C LEU A 131 12.20 7.76 0.94
N ARG A 132 11.18 7.12 1.50
CA ARG A 132 10.16 7.76 2.32
C ARG A 132 10.77 8.42 3.56
N LEU A 133 11.70 7.73 4.25
CA LEU A 133 12.36 8.24 5.44
C LEU A 133 13.33 9.37 5.11
N SER A 134 14.12 9.28 4.03
CA SER A 134 14.99 10.38 3.58
C SER A 134 14.20 11.64 3.25
N ARG A 135 13.08 11.51 2.56
CA ARG A 135 12.18 12.65 2.27
C ARG A 135 11.59 13.25 3.55
N LYS A 136 11.24 12.38 4.52
CA LYS A 136 10.78 12.84 5.84
C LYS A 136 11.88 13.61 6.56
N ALA A 137 13.11 13.09 6.58
CA ALA A 137 14.26 13.76 7.18
C ALA A 137 14.47 15.18 6.61
N GLN A 138 14.28 15.34 5.30
CA GLN A 138 14.36 16.65 4.64
C GLN A 138 13.24 17.60 5.07
N VAL A 139 11.99 17.11 5.16
CA VAL A 139 10.83 17.94 5.56
C VAL A 139 10.93 18.37 7.02
N GLU A 140 11.33 17.46 7.91
CA GLU A 140 11.42 17.71 9.35
C GLU A 140 12.80 18.28 9.77
N ASN A 141 13.78 18.31 8.85
CA ASN A 141 15.17 18.71 9.07
C ASN A 141 15.79 17.95 10.26
N ASP A 142 15.58 16.62 10.31
CA ASP A 142 16.01 15.76 11.41
C ASP A 142 17.04 14.72 10.95
N PRO A 143 18.32 14.86 11.36
CA PRO A 143 19.39 13.91 11.00
C PRO A 143 19.16 12.48 11.54
N ALA A 144 18.45 12.32 12.67
CA ALA A 144 18.19 10.99 13.23
C ALA A 144 17.26 10.18 12.32
N ILE A 145 16.35 10.84 11.61
CA ILE A 145 15.49 10.20 10.61
C ILE A 145 16.31 9.80 9.40
N GLN A 146 17.34 10.57 9.01
CA GLN A 146 18.23 10.17 7.92
C GLN A 146 19.06 8.93 8.29
N GLU A 147 19.54 8.81 9.53
CA GLU A 147 20.21 7.60 10.00
C GLU A 147 19.28 6.37 9.98
N GLU A 148 18.00 6.55 10.25
CA GLU A 148 16.99 5.52 10.10
C GLU A 148 16.80 5.13 8.62
N ALA A 149 16.75 6.11 7.72
CA ALA A 149 16.67 5.88 6.28
C ALA A 149 17.86 5.06 5.77
N ASP A 150 19.07 5.39 6.19
CA ASP A 150 20.30 4.69 5.78
C ASP A 150 20.28 3.20 6.24
N ARG A 151 19.72 2.92 7.43
CA ARG A 151 19.54 1.54 7.92
C ARG A 151 18.52 0.78 7.06
N TYR A 152 17.39 1.42 6.71
CA TYR A 152 16.42 0.80 5.82
C TYR A 152 16.98 0.58 4.42
N GLU A 153 17.80 1.49 3.89
CA GLU A 153 18.46 1.30 2.60
C GLU A 153 19.32 0.04 2.59
N GLN A 154 20.14 -0.17 3.63
CA GLN A 154 20.97 -1.37 3.74
C GLN A 154 20.11 -2.65 3.84
N MET A 155 19.03 -2.61 4.60
CA MET A 155 18.08 -3.72 4.72
C MET A 155 17.41 -4.05 3.38
N GLU A 156 16.86 -3.04 2.72
CA GLU A 156 16.20 -3.19 1.42
C GLU A 156 17.18 -3.65 0.34
N ASP A 157 18.40 -3.14 0.32
CA ASP A 157 19.46 -3.60 -0.60
C ASP A 157 19.80 -5.08 -0.43
N HIS A 158 19.86 -5.54 0.81
CA HIS A 158 20.06 -6.96 1.10
C HIS A 158 18.90 -7.80 0.57
N ILE A 159 17.65 -7.39 0.81
CA ILE A 159 16.45 -8.08 0.34
C ILE A 159 16.40 -8.12 -1.18
N PHE A 160 16.62 -6.97 -1.85
CA PHE A 160 16.57 -6.87 -3.30
C PHE A 160 17.67 -7.72 -3.97
N SER A 161 18.88 -7.72 -3.40
CA SER A 161 19.99 -8.54 -3.87
C SER A 161 19.68 -10.05 -3.79
N ASN A 162 18.93 -10.46 -2.78
CA ASN A 162 18.56 -11.86 -2.54
C ASN A 162 17.22 -12.27 -3.15
N SER A 163 16.51 -11.39 -3.84
CA SER A 163 15.29 -11.69 -4.58
C SER A 163 15.58 -11.99 -6.05
N ASP A 164 14.78 -12.85 -6.69
CA ASP A 164 14.91 -13.19 -8.10
C ASP A 164 14.11 -12.22 -8.99
N VAL A 165 13.00 -11.72 -8.45
CA VAL A 165 12.11 -10.77 -9.12
C VAL A 165 11.72 -9.68 -8.12
N LEU A 166 11.73 -8.43 -8.56
CA LEU A 166 11.27 -7.27 -7.82
C LEU A 166 10.00 -6.73 -8.48
N LEU A 167 8.95 -6.57 -7.71
CA LEU A 167 7.71 -5.92 -8.13
C LEU A 167 7.57 -4.59 -7.37
N THR A 168 7.11 -3.56 -8.05
CA THR A 168 6.74 -2.28 -7.45
C THR A 168 5.44 -1.77 -8.04
N PHE A 169 4.77 -0.83 -7.38
CA PHE A 169 3.57 -0.19 -7.90
C PHE A 169 3.88 1.10 -8.67
N SER A 170 5.10 1.61 -8.55
CA SER A 170 5.52 2.92 -9.05
C SER A 170 6.57 2.78 -10.15
N GLN A 171 6.32 3.39 -11.32
CA GLN A 171 7.34 3.47 -12.38
C GLN A 171 8.58 4.29 -11.95
N VAL A 172 8.40 5.23 -11.01
CA VAL A 172 9.52 5.99 -10.43
C VAL A 172 10.43 5.05 -9.64
N GLU A 173 9.84 4.20 -8.81
CA GLU A 173 10.61 3.22 -8.04
C GLU A 173 11.16 2.10 -8.93
N GLU A 174 10.43 1.66 -9.96
CA GLU A 174 10.96 0.72 -10.95
C GLU A 174 12.26 1.25 -11.57
N LYS A 175 12.28 2.54 -11.95
CA LYS A 175 13.47 3.16 -12.50
C LYS A 175 14.64 3.15 -11.52
N ILE A 176 14.39 3.55 -10.26
CA ILE A 176 15.39 3.53 -9.18
C ILE A 176 15.94 2.10 -8.98
N LEU A 177 15.06 1.11 -8.88
CA LEU A 177 15.45 -0.28 -8.69
C LEU A 177 16.24 -0.84 -9.89
N ARG A 178 15.87 -0.51 -11.12
CA ARG A 178 16.62 -0.92 -12.32
C ARG A 178 18.00 -0.30 -12.41
N GLU A 179 18.13 0.96 -12.02
CA GLU A 179 19.43 1.66 -11.98
C GLU A 179 20.33 1.06 -10.89
N LYS A 180 19.79 0.78 -9.72
CA LYS A 180 20.54 0.22 -8.57
C LYS A 180 20.84 -1.28 -8.72
N PHE A 181 19.95 -2.03 -9.36
CA PHE A 181 20.06 -3.48 -9.55
C PHE A 181 19.87 -3.90 -11.03
N PRO A 182 20.81 -3.55 -11.92
CA PRO A 182 20.64 -3.69 -13.38
C PRO A 182 20.47 -5.14 -13.86
N ASN A 183 20.90 -6.11 -13.07
CA ASN A 183 20.78 -7.54 -13.38
C ASN A 183 19.50 -8.19 -12.85
N LYS A 184 18.66 -7.45 -12.11
CA LYS A 184 17.40 -7.96 -11.55
C LYS A 184 16.24 -7.76 -12.52
N LYS A 185 15.26 -8.66 -12.44
CA LYS A 185 13.98 -8.52 -13.13
C LYS A 185 13.10 -7.61 -12.27
N VAL A 186 12.84 -6.40 -12.74
CA VAL A 186 12.00 -5.43 -12.04
C VAL A 186 10.79 -5.11 -12.90
N PHE A 187 9.60 -5.13 -12.31
CA PHE A 187 8.34 -4.85 -13.00
C PHE A 187 7.44 -3.94 -12.16
N THR A 188 6.81 -2.98 -12.81
CA THR A 188 5.68 -2.25 -12.24
C THR A 188 4.40 -3.06 -12.42
N VAL A 189 3.64 -3.22 -11.34
CA VAL A 189 2.36 -3.95 -11.31
C VAL A 189 1.27 -3.04 -10.72
N PRO A 190 -0.01 -3.28 -11.02
CA PRO A 190 -1.11 -2.47 -10.48
C PRO A 190 -1.19 -2.54 -8.94
N LEU A 191 -1.46 -1.40 -8.29
CA LEU A 191 -1.70 -1.37 -6.84
C LEU A 191 -3.03 -2.05 -6.48
N PHE A 192 -4.09 -1.76 -7.23
CA PHE A 192 -5.42 -2.32 -7.06
C PHE A 192 -5.93 -2.94 -8.37
N PHE A 193 -6.78 -3.95 -8.23
CA PHE A 193 -7.49 -4.59 -9.33
C PHE A 193 -8.98 -4.29 -9.19
N TYR A 194 -9.54 -3.58 -10.16
CA TYR A 194 -10.97 -3.32 -10.24
C TYR A 194 -11.56 -4.14 -11.39
N GLN A 195 -12.64 -4.88 -11.12
CA GLN A 195 -13.31 -5.69 -12.15
C GLN A 195 -14.21 -4.83 -13.03
N ASP A 196 -14.91 -3.88 -12.41
CA ASP A 196 -15.85 -2.99 -13.06
C ASP A 196 -15.47 -1.54 -12.76
N LEU A 197 -15.74 -0.65 -13.71
CA LEU A 197 -15.63 0.79 -13.48
C LEU A 197 -17.00 1.32 -12.99
N PRO A 198 -17.02 2.07 -11.90
CA PRO A 198 -18.25 2.71 -11.45
C PRO A 198 -18.74 3.72 -12.49
N HIS A 199 -20.03 3.96 -12.50
CA HIS A 199 -20.65 5.02 -13.28
C HIS A 199 -21.03 6.18 -12.33
N PRO A 200 -20.08 7.03 -11.92
CA PRO A 200 -20.36 8.09 -10.98
C PRO A 200 -21.36 9.10 -11.57
N ASP A 201 -22.23 9.61 -10.72
CA ASP A 201 -23.05 10.76 -11.09
C ASP A 201 -22.13 11.95 -11.40
N ARG A 202 -22.21 12.44 -12.63
CA ARG A 202 -21.41 13.58 -13.11
C ARG A 202 -22.02 14.95 -12.76
N ASP A 203 -23.15 14.97 -12.05
CA ASP A 203 -23.71 16.22 -11.52
C ASP A 203 -22.98 16.67 -10.26
N PHE A 204 -21.89 17.39 -10.45
CA PHE A 204 -21.10 17.97 -9.36
C PHE A 204 -21.79 19.15 -8.66
N SER A 205 -22.95 19.63 -9.14
CA SER A 205 -23.66 20.78 -8.56
C SER A 205 -24.14 20.51 -7.13
N LYS A 206 -24.45 19.25 -6.81
CA LYS A 206 -24.93 18.79 -5.50
C LYS A 206 -23.82 18.41 -4.54
N ARG A 207 -22.61 18.20 -5.05
CA ARG A 207 -21.46 17.78 -4.25
C ARG A 207 -20.89 18.93 -3.44
N LYS A 208 -20.45 18.67 -2.21
CA LYS A 208 -19.95 19.69 -1.30
C LYS A 208 -18.72 19.19 -0.53
N GLY A 209 -17.91 20.15 -0.09
CA GLY A 209 -16.78 19.90 0.80
C GLY A 209 -15.61 19.17 0.17
N LEU A 210 -14.65 18.92 1.01
CA LEU A 210 -13.37 18.30 0.71
C LEU A 210 -13.28 16.96 1.43
N LEU A 211 -12.59 15.99 0.85
CA LEU A 211 -12.39 14.67 1.45
C LEU A 211 -10.90 14.31 1.47
N PHE A 212 -10.43 13.88 2.62
CA PHE A 212 -9.15 13.21 2.80
C PHE A 212 -9.40 11.76 3.23
N VAL A 213 -8.77 10.79 2.58
CA VAL A 213 -8.87 9.37 2.93
C VAL A 213 -7.47 8.81 3.27
N GLY A 214 -7.35 8.18 4.42
CA GLY A 214 -6.11 7.50 4.80
C GLY A 214 -5.97 7.26 6.29
N ALA A 215 -5.43 6.11 6.68
CA ALA A 215 -5.20 5.75 8.07
C ALA A 215 -4.36 6.81 8.79
N CYS A 216 -4.89 7.35 9.88
CA CYS A 216 -4.23 8.42 10.64
C CYS A 216 -3.04 7.91 11.48
N SER A 217 -2.88 6.60 11.64
CA SER A 217 -1.66 6.01 12.22
C SER A 217 -0.43 6.18 11.32
N HIS A 218 -0.61 6.33 10.02
CA HIS A 218 0.48 6.51 9.06
C HIS A 218 1.02 7.94 9.11
N LYS A 219 2.31 8.10 9.46
CA LYS A 219 2.95 9.41 9.67
C LYS A 219 2.78 10.40 8.51
N PRO A 220 2.96 10.02 7.21
CA PRO A 220 2.71 10.92 6.09
C PRO A 220 1.27 11.46 6.00
N ASN A 221 0.29 10.67 6.44
CA ASN A 221 -1.11 11.13 6.46
C ASN A 221 -1.36 12.16 7.55
N ARG A 222 -0.76 11.98 8.75
CA ARG A 222 -0.87 12.96 9.85
C ARG A 222 -0.26 14.29 9.47
N ASP A 223 0.94 14.25 8.92
CA ASP A 223 1.63 15.45 8.42
C ASP A 223 0.80 16.16 7.34
N ALA A 224 0.26 15.41 6.39
CA ALA A 224 -0.58 15.96 5.33
C ALA A 224 -1.85 16.63 5.86
N ILE A 225 -2.53 16.02 6.84
CA ILE A 225 -3.74 16.57 7.45
C ILE A 225 -3.38 17.86 8.23
N ALA A 226 -2.32 17.83 9.05
CA ALA A 226 -1.87 18.98 9.82
C ALA A 226 -1.51 20.17 8.90
N TRP A 227 -0.64 19.92 7.92
CA TRP A 227 -0.25 20.96 6.96
C TRP A 227 -1.46 21.54 6.20
N PHE A 228 -2.40 20.69 5.77
CA PHE A 228 -3.60 21.15 5.08
C PHE A 228 -4.45 22.03 5.98
N CYS A 229 -4.68 21.63 7.22
CA CYS A 229 -5.50 22.37 8.19
C CYS A 229 -4.84 23.69 8.61
N ASP A 230 -3.52 23.70 8.79
CA ASP A 230 -2.80 24.87 9.32
C ASP A 230 -2.49 25.90 8.22
N GLU A 231 -2.13 25.46 7.02
CA GLU A 231 -1.62 26.36 5.98
C GLU A 231 -2.57 26.52 4.78
N VAL A 232 -3.24 25.45 4.33
CA VAL A 232 -4.07 25.46 3.10
C VAL A 232 -5.50 25.86 3.39
N LEU A 233 -6.16 25.21 4.35
CA LEU A 233 -7.59 25.42 4.63
C LEU A 233 -7.95 26.86 4.98
N PRO A 234 -7.12 27.63 5.72
CA PRO A 234 -7.38 29.07 5.93
C PRO A 234 -7.40 29.89 4.63
N LEU A 235 -6.60 29.49 3.63
CA LEU A 235 -6.59 30.14 2.32
C LEU A 235 -7.86 29.79 1.52
N VAL A 236 -8.28 28.52 1.55
CA VAL A 236 -9.54 28.07 0.96
C VAL A 236 -10.72 28.84 1.57
N HIS A 237 -10.75 29.02 2.89
CA HIS A 237 -11.84 29.72 3.58
C HIS A 237 -11.94 31.21 3.25
N ARG A 238 -10.88 31.84 2.72
CA ARG A 238 -10.98 33.24 2.21
C ARG A 238 -11.85 33.33 0.97
N GLN A 239 -11.93 32.25 0.19
CA GLN A 239 -12.70 32.21 -1.05
C GLN A 239 -14.02 31.43 -0.89
N ILE A 240 -14.02 30.38 -0.09
CA ILE A 240 -15.14 29.45 0.15
C ILE A 240 -15.29 29.27 1.66
N PRO A 241 -15.92 30.22 2.38
CA PRO A 241 -16.01 30.19 3.85
C PRO A 241 -16.72 28.95 4.41
N GLU A 242 -17.61 28.33 3.62
CA GLU A 242 -18.39 27.15 4.01
C GLU A 242 -17.69 25.82 3.69
N ALA A 243 -16.48 25.83 3.15
CA ALA A 243 -15.76 24.60 2.84
C ALA A 243 -15.49 23.78 4.12
N VAL A 244 -15.86 22.52 4.10
CA VAL A 244 -15.61 21.57 5.19
C VAL A 244 -14.70 20.46 4.71
N LEU A 245 -13.64 20.15 5.46
CA LEU A 245 -12.80 18.99 5.24
C LEU A 245 -13.35 17.80 6.04
N ASN A 246 -13.67 16.71 5.35
CA ASN A 246 -13.96 15.43 5.96
C ASN A 246 -12.69 14.57 5.93
N VAL A 247 -12.26 14.08 7.09
CA VAL A 247 -11.09 13.21 7.26
C VAL A 247 -11.56 11.81 7.62
N VAL A 248 -11.31 10.86 6.72
CA VAL A 248 -11.66 9.45 6.89
C VAL A 248 -10.40 8.62 7.06
N GLY A 249 -10.33 7.86 8.13
CA GLY A 249 -9.22 6.95 8.40
C GLY A 249 -9.20 6.43 9.82
N ALA A 250 -8.79 5.18 9.97
CA ALA A 250 -8.68 4.54 11.28
C ALA A 250 -7.56 5.16 12.14
N HIS A 251 -7.68 4.97 13.46
CA HIS A 251 -6.63 5.27 14.44
C HIS A 251 -6.14 6.73 14.45
N ALA A 252 -7.09 7.68 14.48
CA ALA A 252 -6.75 9.09 14.63
C ALA A 252 -6.15 9.34 16.03
N PRO A 253 -4.88 9.77 16.13
CA PRO A 253 -4.26 10.12 17.40
C PRO A 253 -4.79 11.46 17.93
N ALA A 254 -4.44 11.79 19.18
CA ALA A 254 -4.98 12.96 19.88
C ALA A 254 -4.74 14.28 19.12
N GLU A 255 -3.56 14.44 18.48
CA GLU A 255 -3.23 15.61 17.67
C GLU A 255 -4.13 15.79 16.45
N ILE A 256 -4.62 14.68 15.86
CA ILE A 256 -5.55 14.73 14.72
C ILE A 256 -6.98 14.93 15.21
N THR A 257 -7.40 14.25 16.28
CA THR A 257 -8.75 14.43 16.83
C THR A 257 -8.97 15.83 17.38
N ALA A 258 -7.91 16.51 17.83
CA ALA A 258 -7.97 17.90 18.29
C ALA A 258 -8.28 18.92 17.16
N LEU A 259 -8.14 18.54 15.89
CA LEU A 259 -8.51 19.37 14.73
C LEU A 259 -10.03 19.38 14.46
N ASP A 260 -10.80 18.49 15.11
CA ASP A 260 -12.25 18.39 14.90
C ASP A 260 -12.95 19.70 15.24
N SER A 261 -13.77 20.18 14.32
CA SER A 261 -14.45 21.49 14.39
C SER A 261 -15.59 21.56 13.38
N ASP A 262 -16.31 22.68 13.35
CA ASP A 262 -17.34 22.92 12.32
C ASP A 262 -16.77 22.92 10.88
N ARG A 263 -15.46 23.09 10.71
CA ARG A 263 -14.75 23.19 9.43
C ARG A 263 -13.91 21.95 9.08
N VAL A 264 -13.58 21.13 10.05
CA VAL A 264 -12.82 19.89 9.90
C VAL A 264 -13.56 18.79 10.68
N ARG A 265 -13.99 17.76 10.01
CA ARG A 265 -14.70 16.62 10.62
C ARG A 265 -13.81 15.39 10.62
N ILE A 266 -13.42 14.94 11.79
CA ILE A 266 -12.65 13.70 11.94
C ILE A 266 -13.63 12.54 12.07
N ILE A 267 -13.98 11.94 10.93
CA ILE A 267 -15.01 10.89 10.86
C ILE A 267 -14.50 9.57 11.43
N GLY A 268 -13.19 9.32 11.30
CA GLY A 268 -12.61 8.06 11.72
C GLY A 268 -12.80 6.95 10.68
N ARG A 269 -12.88 5.67 11.16
CA ARG A 269 -13.13 4.53 10.29
C ARG A 269 -14.58 4.50 9.84
N VAL A 270 -14.77 4.19 8.56
CA VAL A 270 -16.09 3.97 7.95
C VAL A 270 -16.10 2.63 7.21
N SER A 271 -17.27 2.08 6.94
CA SER A 271 -17.45 0.94 6.03
C SER A 271 -17.24 1.36 4.57
N ASP A 272 -17.01 0.39 3.68
CA ASP A 272 -16.88 0.66 2.24
C ASP A 272 -18.13 1.35 1.67
N GLY A 273 -19.33 0.98 2.15
CA GLY A 273 -20.58 1.64 1.73
C GLY A 273 -20.67 3.09 2.17
N GLU A 274 -20.26 3.42 3.40
CA GLU A 274 -20.22 4.79 3.89
C GLU A 274 -19.14 5.61 3.17
N LEU A 275 -17.98 5.00 2.88
CA LEU A 275 -16.93 5.64 2.10
C LEU A 275 -17.42 5.96 0.67
N GLN A 276 -18.17 5.05 0.05
CA GLN A 276 -18.80 5.30 -1.25
C GLN A 276 -19.73 6.52 -1.20
N VAL A 277 -20.58 6.62 -0.18
CA VAL A 277 -21.48 7.79 -0.01
C VAL A 277 -20.68 9.09 0.14
N LEU A 278 -19.53 9.04 0.84
CA LEU A 278 -18.65 10.19 0.97
C LEU A 278 -18.01 10.58 -0.36
N TYR A 279 -17.56 9.64 -1.17
CA TYR A 279 -17.05 9.91 -2.52
C TYR A 279 -18.15 10.50 -3.43
N ASP A 280 -19.38 9.97 -3.37
CA ASP A 280 -20.50 10.44 -4.19
C ASP A 280 -20.97 11.85 -3.81
N SER A 281 -20.80 12.24 -2.56
CA SER A 281 -21.24 13.55 -2.04
C SER A 281 -20.14 14.61 -2.03
N THR A 282 -18.86 14.21 -2.15
CA THR A 282 -17.73 15.13 -2.05
C THR A 282 -17.45 15.83 -3.38
N LYS A 283 -17.05 17.10 -3.31
CA LYS A 283 -16.69 17.90 -4.48
C LYS A 283 -15.26 17.64 -4.95
N LEU A 284 -14.34 17.41 -3.99
CA LEU A 284 -12.92 17.33 -4.26
C LEU A 284 -12.23 16.43 -3.24
N VAL A 285 -11.35 15.56 -3.69
CA VAL A 285 -10.41 14.81 -2.82
C VAL A 285 -9.10 15.59 -2.73
N VAL A 286 -8.60 15.79 -1.52
CA VAL A 286 -7.31 16.44 -1.27
C VAL A 286 -6.26 15.42 -0.87
N VAL A 287 -5.08 15.50 -1.50
CA VAL A 287 -3.95 14.62 -1.24
C VAL A 287 -2.69 15.46 -0.97
N PRO A 288 -2.64 16.16 0.19
CA PRO A 288 -1.59 17.13 0.51
C PRO A 288 -0.35 16.47 1.12
N THR A 289 0.12 15.37 0.51
CA THR A 289 1.23 14.56 1.01
C THR A 289 2.56 15.25 0.73
N ARG A 290 3.29 15.70 1.76
CA ARG A 290 4.58 16.40 1.61
C ARG A 290 5.77 15.46 1.51
N TYR A 291 5.69 14.27 2.10
CA TYR A 291 6.70 13.22 1.96
C TYR A 291 6.04 11.84 1.89
N GLY A 292 6.75 10.90 1.27
CA GLY A 292 6.27 9.54 1.03
C GLY A 292 7.06 8.90 -0.08
N ALA A 293 6.75 7.65 -0.37
CA ALA A 293 7.22 6.90 -1.52
C ALA A 293 6.07 6.04 -2.05
N GLY A 294 6.23 5.42 -3.20
CA GLY A 294 5.21 4.57 -3.83
C GLY A 294 3.96 5.31 -4.32
N VAL A 295 3.04 4.56 -4.87
CA VAL A 295 1.73 5.05 -5.33
C VAL A 295 0.79 5.26 -4.15
N LYS A 296 0.07 6.38 -4.14
CA LYS A 296 -0.91 6.71 -3.10
C LYS A 296 -2.28 6.13 -3.46
N GLY A 297 -2.69 5.05 -2.78
CA GLY A 297 -3.95 4.36 -3.02
C GLY A 297 -5.17 5.29 -3.04
N LYS A 298 -5.19 6.32 -2.18
CA LYS A 298 -6.27 7.33 -2.14
C LYS A 298 -6.44 8.10 -3.46
N VAL A 299 -5.36 8.29 -4.24
CA VAL A 299 -5.45 8.91 -5.57
C VAL A 299 -6.10 7.93 -6.54
N ILE A 300 -5.65 6.67 -6.57
CA ILE A 300 -6.25 5.64 -7.42
C ILE A 300 -7.73 5.46 -7.09
N GLU A 301 -8.10 5.44 -5.82
CA GLU A 301 -9.51 5.33 -5.40
C GLU A 301 -10.33 6.55 -5.83
N ALA A 302 -9.83 7.77 -5.63
CA ALA A 302 -10.53 8.98 -6.06
C ALA A 302 -10.75 9.01 -7.59
N LEU A 303 -9.73 8.62 -8.37
CA LEU A 303 -9.83 8.51 -9.82
C LEU A 303 -10.83 7.42 -10.23
N TYR A 304 -10.79 6.26 -9.56
CA TYR A 304 -11.75 5.18 -9.78
C TYR A 304 -13.18 5.63 -9.51
N GLN A 305 -13.40 6.40 -8.45
CA GLN A 305 -14.72 6.98 -8.10
C GLN A 305 -15.10 8.21 -8.97
N GLY A 306 -14.25 8.62 -9.90
CA GLY A 306 -14.48 9.78 -10.76
C GLY A 306 -14.58 11.10 -10.00
N VAL A 307 -13.92 11.22 -8.84
CA VAL A 307 -13.88 12.46 -8.05
C VAL A 307 -12.63 13.26 -8.42
N PRO A 308 -12.75 14.57 -8.70
CA PRO A 308 -11.59 15.43 -8.92
C PRO A 308 -10.62 15.44 -7.74
N ILE A 309 -9.33 15.60 -8.03
CA ILE A 309 -8.28 15.61 -7.03
C ILE A 309 -7.45 16.89 -7.09
N VAL A 310 -6.98 17.37 -5.93
CA VAL A 310 -5.85 18.29 -5.81
C VAL A 310 -4.79 17.61 -4.97
N SER A 311 -3.54 17.66 -5.44
CA SER A 311 -2.45 16.90 -4.83
C SER A 311 -1.11 17.60 -4.97
N THR A 312 -0.17 17.25 -4.13
CA THR A 312 1.25 17.57 -4.25
C THR A 312 1.93 16.67 -5.30
N THR A 313 3.14 17.02 -5.70
CA THR A 313 4.01 16.18 -6.53
C THR A 313 4.19 14.79 -5.91
N ILE A 314 4.46 14.72 -4.60
CA ILE A 314 4.60 13.45 -3.88
C ILE A 314 3.29 12.66 -3.85
N GLY A 315 2.15 13.34 -3.74
CA GLY A 315 0.85 12.69 -3.76
C GLY A 315 0.52 12.00 -5.09
N LEU A 316 0.98 12.55 -6.21
CA LEU A 316 0.76 12.01 -7.56
C LEU A 316 1.85 11.05 -8.04
N GLU A 317 2.93 10.90 -7.26
CA GLU A 317 4.09 10.12 -7.69
C GLU A 317 3.74 8.68 -8.08
N GLY A 318 4.28 8.22 -9.20
CA GLY A 318 4.18 6.85 -9.69
C GLY A 318 2.86 6.49 -10.37
N ILE A 319 1.93 7.44 -10.50
CA ILE A 319 0.67 7.22 -11.21
C ILE A 319 0.89 7.54 -12.69
N VAL A 320 0.57 6.58 -13.55
CA VAL A 320 0.74 6.70 -15.01
C VAL A 320 -0.22 7.74 -15.57
N ASP A 321 0.28 8.58 -16.49
CA ASP A 321 -0.49 9.60 -17.22
C ASP A 321 -1.25 10.61 -16.31
N VAL A 322 -0.90 10.69 -15.02
CA VAL A 322 -1.58 11.56 -14.05
C VAL A 322 -1.47 13.05 -14.42
N GLU A 323 -0.43 13.44 -15.15
CA GLU A 323 -0.19 14.82 -15.61
C GLU A 323 -1.33 15.33 -16.53
N SER A 324 -2.03 14.40 -17.21
CA SER A 324 -3.22 14.72 -17.99
C SER A 324 -4.48 14.97 -17.14
N LEU A 325 -4.46 14.53 -15.87
CA LEU A 325 -5.61 14.55 -14.97
C LEU A 325 -5.47 15.59 -13.85
N ALA A 326 -4.25 15.86 -13.38
CA ALA A 326 -4.00 16.78 -12.29
C ALA A 326 -2.63 17.44 -12.42
N THR A 327 -2.57 18.74 -12.13
CA THR A 327 -1.31 19.49 -11.98
C THR A 327 -0.92 19.51 -10.51
N PRO A 328 0.29 19.05 -10.14
CA PRO A 328 0.71 19.06 -8.75
C PRO A 328 0.86 20.47 -8.20
N LYS A 329 0.57 20.64 -6.90
CA LYS A 329 0.63 21.88 -6.15
C LYS A 329 1.36 21.64 -4.83
N ASP A 330 2.60 22.08 -4.72
CA ASP A 330 3.44 21.81 -3.54
C ASP A 330 3.40 22.93 -2.50
N GLU A 331 2.98 24.14 -2.91
CA GLU A 331 2.84 25.30 -2.03
C GLU A 331 1.40 25.51 -1.61
N ALA A 332 1.19 25.95 -0.35
CA ALA A 332 -0.15 26.12 0.23
C ALA A 332 -1.04 27.07 -0.60
N ALA A 333 -0.50 28.16 -1.12
CA ALA A 333 -1.25 29.11 -1.94
C ALA A 333 -1.75 28.47 -3.22
N GLY A 334 -0.87 27.78 -3.97
CA GLY A 334 -1.26 27.10 -5.20
C GLY A 334 -2.17 25.89 -4.96
N PHE A 335 -2.07 25.24 -3.80
CA PHE A 335 -2.94 24.12 -3.43
C PHE A 335 -4.37 24.60 -3.11
N ALA A 336 -4.51 25.83 -2.60
CA ALA A 336 -5.81 26.43 -2.22
C ALA A 336 -6.57 27.04 -3.41
N GLU A 337 -5.91 27.30 -4.56
CA GLU A 337 -6.53 27.79 -5.80
C GLU A 337 -7.37 26.73 -6.50
#